data_ff285f2ea406d5459c9478af038ee2c3
#
_entry.id   ff285f2ea406d5459c9478af038ee2c3
#
_cell.length_a   1.000
_cell.length_b   1.000
_cell.length_c   1.000
_cell.angle_alpha   90.00
_cell.angle_beta   90.00
_cell.angle_gamma   90.00
#
_symmetry.space_group_name_H-M   'P 1'
#
loop_
_entity.id
_entity.type
_entity.pdbx_description
1 polymer ?
#
loop_
_entity_poly.entity_id
_entity_poly.type
_entity_poly.pdbx_seq_one_letter_code
_entity_poly.pdbx_strand_id
1 'polypeptide(L)'
;SGWYAGFAGSGHGLCLKDGRLMFVLAIRATSATGVPLHNYAIYSDDGGDNWTLSTNAATTVGDEAKVVELEDGDILMSIRNPSKGNRIFCKSTDRGQTWGKAYFETELKDPACNGDIIRYSYSTDEGSEGKSRLLHSLPESTTTRENVTVYLSEDDGETWPIKKRLVDGYSAYSSLTVLPDGT
;
A
#
# COMPACT_ATOMS: atom_id res chain seq x y z
N SER A 1 -12.50 18.42 -13.93
CA SER A 1 -11.61 17.90 -12.88
C SER A 1 -10.59 18.98 -12.55
N GLY A 2 -10.41 19.34 -11.30
CA GLY A 2 -9.45 20.33 -10.84
C GLY A 2 -8.06 19.77 -10.58
N TRP A 3 -7.63 18.69 -11.25
CA TRP A 3 -6.32 18.09 -11.04
C TRP A 3 -5.27 18.71 -11.97
N TYR A 4 -4.16 19.10 -11.38
CA TYR A 4 -3.04 19.68 -12.12
C TYR A 4 -2.07 18.61 -12.64
N ALA A 5 -1.73 17.63 -11.81
CA ALA A 5 -0.85 16.53 -12.15
C ALA A 5 -1.15 15.30 -11.29
N GLY A 6 -0.77 14.14 -11.75
CA GLY A 6 -0.89 12.89 -11.02
C GLY A 6 -0.15 11.77 -11.71
N PHE A 7 0.04 10.67 -10.98
CA PHE A 7 0.59 9.44 -11.50
C PHE A 7 -0.07 8.24 -10.81
N ALA A 8 -0.14 7.10 -11.49
CA ALA A 8 -0.41 5.83 -10.85
C ALA A 8 0.85 5.44 -10.07
N GLY A 9 0.70 5.15 -8.77
CA GLY A 9 1.80 4.88 -7.85
C GLY A 9 2.78 3.85 -8.39
N SER A 10 4.00 3.78 -7.87
CA SER A 10 4.97 2.81 -8.38
C SER A 10 4.62 1.39 -7.95
N GLY A 11 4.66 0.40 -8.87
CA GLY A 11 4.41 -1.02 -8.64
C GLY A 11 3.19 -1.56 -9.39
N HIS A 12 2.56 -2.58 -8.83
CA HIS A 12 1.46 -3.31 -9.45
C HIS A 12 0.08 -2.77 -9.05
N GLY A 13 -0.92 -3.08 -9.89
CA GLY A 13 -2.33 -2.98 -9.51
C GLY A 13 -2.77 -4.19 -8.69
N LEU A 14 -3.98 -4.16 -8.20
CA LEU A 14 -4.63 -5.23 -7.45
C LEU A 14 -5.82 -5.77 -8.23
N CYS A 15 -5.95 -7.09 -8.28
CA CYS A 15 -7.18 -7.76 -8.68
C CYS A 15 -7.78 -8.37 -7.41
N LEU A 16 -8.96 -7.92 -7.02
CA LEU A 16 -9.68 -8.44 -5.86
C LEU A 16 -10.22 -9.85 -6.14
N LYS A 17 -10.54 -10.62 -5.10
CA LYS A 17 -11.12 -11.96 -5.20
C LYS A 17 -12.37 -12.04 -6.08
N ASP A 18 -13.16 -10.96 -6.13
CA ASP A 18 -14.37 -10.87 -6.93
C ASP A 18 -14.14 -10.35 -8.37
N GLY A 19 -12.89 -10.10 -8.75
CA GLY A 19 -12.50 -9.67 -10.09
C GLY A 19 -12.40 -8.15 -10.28
N ARG A 20 -12.69 -7.32 -9.28
CA ARG A 20 -12.46 -5.87 -9.37
C ARG A 20 -10.98 -5.60 -9.56
N LEU A 21 -10.64 -4.80 -10.57
CA LEU A 21 -9.29 -4.27 -10.76
C LEU A 21 -9.14 -2.94 -10.03
N MET A 22 -7.98 -2.70 -9.42
CA MET A 22 -7.73 -1.46 -8.68
C MET A 22 -6.30 -0.95 -8.88
N PHE A 23 -6.16 0.39 -8.97
CA PHE A 23 -4.88 1.11 -8.91
C PHE A 23 -4.98 2.27 -7.94
N VAL A 24 -3.82 2.71 -7.42
CA VAL A 24 -3.71 3.93 -6.62
C VAL A 24 -3.22 5.07 -7.50
N LEU A 25 -3.84 6.23 -7.35
CA LEU A 25 -3.42 7.49 -7.94
C LEU A 25 -2.90 8.43 -6.85
N ALA A 26 -1.73 9.00 -7.08
CA ALA A 26 -1.22 10.14 -6.33
C ALA A 26 -1.47 11.41 -7.16
N ILE A 27 -2.27 12.33 -6.63
CA ILE A 27 -2.83 13.46 -7.38
C ILE A 27 -2.47 14.77 -6.71
N ARG A 28 -2.06 15.75 -7.51
CA ARG A 28 -1.86 17.14 -7.10
C ARG A 28 -2.95 18.03 -7.69
N ALA A 29 -3.68 18.72 -6.83
CA ALA A 29 -4.77 19.59 -7.22
C ALA A 29 -4.31 21.01 -7.62
N THR A 30 -3.04 21.35 -7.42
CA THR A 30 -2.47 22.69 -7.67
C THR A 30 -1.11 22.60 -8.36
N SER A 31 -0.72 23.68 -9.08
CA SER A 31 0.61 23.81 -9.69
C SER A 31 1.72 24.09 -8.66
N ALA A 32 1.38 24.42 -7.42
CA ALA A 32 2.38 24.69 -6.38
C ALA A 32 3.30 23.50 -6.16
N THR A 33 4.60 23.74 -6.06
CA THR A 33 5.62 22.75 -5.74
C THR A 33 5.69 22.50 -4.23
N GLY A 34 6.09 21.28 -3.82
CA GLY A 34 6.22 20.93 -2.39
C GLY A 34 4.90 20.71 -1.67
N VAL A 35 3.77 20.71 -2.37
CA VAL A 35 2.47 20.36 -1.79
C VAL A 35 2.34 18.84 -1.80
N PRO A 36 1.92 18.22 -0.68
CA PRO A 36 1.65 16.79 -0.61
C PRO A 36 0.64 16.34 -1.66
N LEU A 37 0.74 15.08 -2.06
CA LEU A 37 -0.20 14.47 -2.99
C LEU A 37 -1.39 13.88 -2.25
N HIS A 38 -2.54 13.89 -2.91
CA HIS A 38 -3.73 13.21 -2.43
C HIS A 38 -3.77 11.80 -3.03
N ASN A 39 -3.99 10.77 -2.22
CA ASN A 39 -4.12 9.41 -2.70
C ASN A 39 -5.57 9.03 -2.91
N TYR A 40 -5.89 8.60 -4.12
CA TYR A 40 -7.18 8.04 -4.50
C TYR A 40 -7.00 6.63 -5.04
N ALA A 41 -8.04 5.81 -4.98
CA ALA A 41 -8.12 4.60 -5.78
C ALA A 41 -8.93 4.83 -7.04
N ILE A 42 -8.54 4.18 -8.14
CA ILE A 42 -9.41 3.94 -9.29
C ILE A 42 -9.68 2.45 -9.40
N TYR A 43 -10.89 2.08 -9.74
CA TYR A 43 -11.29 0.68 -9.87
C TYR A 43 -12.19 0.45 -11.06
N SER A 44 -12.18 -0.80 -11.55
CA SER A 44 -13.00 -1.29 -12.62
C SER A 44 -13.68 -2.59 -12.22
N ASP A 45 -14.98 -2.71 -12.50
CA ASP A 45 -15.80 -3.90 -12.26
C ASP A 45 -16.13 -4.65 -13.58
N ASP A 46 -15.56 -4.23 -14.70
CA ASP A 46 -15.86 -4.74 -16.05
C ASP A 46 -14.61 -5.12 -16.85
N GLY A 47 -13.58 -5.57 -16.15
CA GLY A 47 -12.33 -6.05 -16.77
C GLY A 47 -11.43 -4.94 -17.31
N GLY A 48 -11.66 -3.68 -16.94
CA GLY A 48 -10.85 -2.53 -17.34
C GLY A 48 -11.48 -1.67 -18.42
N ASP A 49 -12.69 -1.98 -18.86
CA ASP A 49 -13.40 -1.18 -19.89
C ASP A 49 -13.80 0.20 -19.35
N ASN A 50 -14.29 0.26 -18.11
CA ASN A 50 -14.63 1.51 -17.43
C ASN A 50 -13.94 1.61 -16.07
N TRP A 51 -13.51 2.82 -15.71
CA TRP A 51 -12.80 3.10 -14.46
C TRP A 51 -13.52 4.16 -13.65
N THR A 52 -13.70 3.88 -12.36
CA THR A 52 -14.34 4.78 -11.40
C THR A 52 -13.32 5.23 -10.36
N LEU A 53 -13.36 6.50 -9.99
CA LEU A 53 -12.54 7.07 -8.94
C LEU A 53 -13.23 6.90 -7.57
N SER A 54 -12.46 6.63 -6.51
CA SER A 54 -12.99 6.68 -5.15
C SER A 54 -13.57 8.06 -4.82
N THR A 55 -14.64 8.09 -4.03
CA THR A 55 -15.41 9.31 -3.74
C THR A 55 -14.60 10.34 -2.94
N ASN A 56 -13.73 9.86 -2.05
CA ASN A 56 -12.82 10.70 -1.27
C ASN A 56 -11.38 10.17 -1.37
N ALA A 57 -10.43 11.01 -1.00
CA ALA A 57 -9.04 10.63 -0.87
C ALA A 57 -8.81 9.77 0.39
N ALA A 58 -7.94 8.77 0.30
CA ALA A 58 -7.43 8.01 1.44
C ALA A 58 -6.59 8.91 2.36
N THR A 59 -5.82 9.82 1.76
CA THR A 59 -5.12 10.89 2.47
C THR A 59 -4.90 12.09 1.56
N THR A 60 -4.75 13.27 2.16
CA THR A 60 -4.37 14.51 1.48
C THR A 60 -2.91 14.90 1.71
N VAL A 61 -2.15 14.03 2.38
CA VAL A 61 -0.74 14.25 2.76
C VAL A 61 0.14 13.05 2.39
N GLY A 62 -0.09 12.46 1.23
CA GLY A 62 0.60 11.25 0.78
C GLY A 62 1.53 11.43 -0.40
N ASP A 63 1.90 10.29 -0.99
CA ASP A 63 2.78 10.15 -2.15
C ASP A 63 2.50 8.77 -2.81
N GLU A 64 3.53 8.05 -3.27
CA GLU A 64 3.40 6.68 -3.81
C GLU A 64 2.66 5.75 -2.83
N ALA A 65 1.75 4.92 -3.33
CA ALA A 65 0.98 4.03 -2.49
C ALA A 65 0.66 2.69 -3.19
N LYS A 66 0.34 1.71 -2.38
CA LYS A 66 -0.09 0.36 -2.78
C LYS A 66 -1.34 -0.03 -2.02
N VAL A 67 -2.08 -0.95 -2.57
CA VAL A 67 -3.27 -1.53 -1.94
C VAL A 67 -3.16 -3.04 -1.85
N VAL A 68 -3.76 -3.60 -0.82
CA VAL A 68 -3.92 -5.05 -0.61
C VAL A 68 -5.33 -5.34 -0.12
N GLU A 69 -5.91 -6.47 -0.57
CA GLU A 69 -7.18 -6.96 -0.05
C GLU A 69 -6.94 -7.74 1.25
N LEU A 70 -7.70 -7.41 2.28
CA LEU A 70 -7.69 -8.08 3.57
C LEU A 70 -8.55 -9.36 3.56
N GLU A 71 -8.49 -10.14 4.63
CA GLU A 71 -9.21 -11.41 4.76
C GLU A 71 -10.72 -11.24 4.62
N ASP A 72 -11.26 -10.18 5.23
CA ASP A 72 -12.68 -9.82 5.24
C ASP A 72 -13.18 -9.12 3.96
N GLY A 73 -12.28 -8.86 2.99
CA GLY A 73 -12.56 -8.13 1.75
C GLY A 73 -12.41 -6.62 1.86
N ASP A 74 -12.04 -6.09 3.01
CA ASP A 74 -11.63 -4.70 3.15
C ASP A 74 -10.33 -4.43 2.37
N ILE A 75 -10.06 -3.18 2.06
CA ILE A 75 -8.85 -2.79 1.34
C ILE A 75 -7.97 -1.95 2.25
N LEU A 76 -6.71 -2.36 2.41
CA LEU A 76 -5.69 -1.58 3.11
C LEU A 76 -4.79 -0.87 2.08
N MET A 77 -4.67 0.46 2.19
CA MET A 77 -3.73 1.26 1.41
C MET A 77 -2.52 1.62 2.26
N SER A 78 -1.33 1.22 1.78
CA SER A 78 -0.03 1.60 2.35
C SER A 78 0.54 2.76 1.55
N ILE A 79 0.79 3.89 2.21
CA ILE A 79 1.09 5.18 1.59
C ILE A 79 2.44 5.70 2.08
N ARG A 80 3.31 6.09 1.15
CA ARG A 80 4.56 6.77 1.45
C ARG A 80 4.30 8.06 2.20
N ASN A 81 5.00 8.22 3.34
CA ASN A 81 4.93 9.43 4.14
C ASN A 81 5.95 10.47 3.66
N PRO A 82 5.55 11.55 2.98
CA PRO A 82 6.49 12.57 2.49
C PRO A 82 7.19 13.32 3.63
N SER A 83 6.61 13.32 4.83
CA SER A 83 7.17 13.96 6.03
C SER A 83 8.14 13.07 6.80
N LYS A 84 8.34 11.82 6.35
CA LYS A 84 9.13 10.79 7.03
C LYS A 84 8.53 10.36 8.39
N GLY A 85 9.17 9.41 9.05
CA GLY A 85 8.74 8.88 10.34
C GLY A 85 8.15 7.49 10.21
N ASN A 86 6.83 7.38 10.16
CA ASN A 86 6.11 6.11 10.04
C ASN A 86 5.29 6.05 8.76
N ARG A 87 5.04 4.83 8.28
CA ARG A 87 4.19 4.56 7.13
C ARG A 87 2.77 5.03 7.39
N ILE A 88 2.09 5.57 6.38
CA ILE A 88 0.68 5.95 6.48
C ILE A 88 -0.17 4.80 5.96
N PHE A 89 -1.18 4.40 6.75
CA PHE A 89 -2.19 3.44 6.34
C PHE A 89 -3.57 4.08 6.29
N CYS A 90 -4.42 3.58 5.39
CA CYS A 90 -5.82 3.93 5.32
C CYS A 90 -6.64 2.73 4.87
N LYS A 91 -7.78 2.47 5.51
CA LYS A 91 -8.65 1.33 5.25
C LYS A 91 -9.94 1.77 4.54
N SER A 92 -10.40 0.96 3.62
CA SER A 92 -11.71 1.04 2.98
C SER A 92 -12.50 -0.23 3.29
N THR A 93 -13.74 -0.08 3.74
CA THR A 93 -14.67 -1.18 4.07
C THR A 93 -15.74 -1.39 3.00
N ASP A 94 -15.60 -0.75 1.86
CA ASP A 94 -16.54 -0.79 0.74
C ASP A 94 -15.83 -1.04 -0.61
N ARG A 95 -14.76 -1.84 -0.57
CA ARG A 95 -13.99 -2.25 -1.75
C ARG A 95 -13.35 -1.06 -2.49
N GLY A 96 -12.86 -0.06 -1.75
CA GLY A 96 -12.14 1.10 -2.28
C GLY A 96 -13.01 2.23 -2.82
N GLN A 97 -14.33 2.20 -2.62
CA GLN A 97 -15.23 3.27 -3.04
C GLN A 97 -15.09 4.52 -2.16
N THR A 98 -14.96 4.29 -0.86
CA THR A 98 -14.64 5.35 0.12
C THR A 98 -13.51 4.91 1.03
N TRP A 99 -12.81 5.88 1.61
CA TRP A 99 -11.67 5.68 2.50
C TRP A 99 -11.95 6.28 3.87
N GLY A 100 -11.59 5.54 4.91
CA GLY A 100 -11.70 5.96 6.28
C GLY A 100 -10.65 7.01 6.68
N LYS A 101 -10.35 7.11 7.94
CA LYS A 101 -9.31 8.02 8.45
C LYS A 101 -7.93 7.37 8.31
N ALA A 102 -7.01 8.09 7.67
CA ALA A 102 -5.61 7.66 7.61
C ALA A 102 -4.94 7.72 9.00
N TYR A 103 -4.01 6.79 9.24
CA TYR A 103 -3.26 6.69 10.50
C TYR A 103 -1.80 6.32 10.23
N PHE A 104 -0.94 6.52 11.23
CA PHE A 104 0.46 6.09 11.15
C PHE A 104 0.62 4.67 11.71
N GLU A 105 1.18 3.79 10.87
CA GLU A 105 1.58 2.45 11.31
C GLU A 105 2.93 2.53 12.02
N THR A 106 2.92 2.39 13.35
CA THR A 106 4.08 2.71 14.19
C THR A 106 5.20 1.67 14.12
N GLU A 107 4.93 0.44 13.69
CA GLU A 107 5.93 -0.61 13.51
C GLU A 107 6.68 -0.49 12.19
N LEU A 108 6.12 0.22 11.20
CA LEU A 108 6.70 0.42 9.87
C LEU A 108 7.30 1.83 9.73
N LYS A 109 8.64 1.90 9.75
CA LYS A 109 9.37 3.16 9.57
C LYS A 109 9.39 3.57 8.11
N ASP A 110 9.28 4.87 7.82
CA ASP A 110 9.26 5.39 6.45
C ASP A 110 10.17 6.63 6.30
N PRO A 111 11.29 6.54 5.55
CA PRO A 111 12.18 7.67 5.29
C PRO A 111 11.73 8.51 4.08
N ALA A 112 10.45 8.60 3.79
CA ALA A 112 9.90 9.14 2.55
C ALA A 112 10.36 8.33 1.34
N CYS A 113 10.08 7.02 1.35
CA CYS A 113 10.48 6.10 0.30
C CYS A 113 9.29 5.23 -0.15
N ASN A 114 9.32 4.79 -1.41
CA ASN A 114 8.43 3.74 -1.86
C ASN A 114 8.62 2.49 -1.02
N GLY A 115 7.54 1.79 -0.77
CA GLY A 115 7.50 0.46 -0.19
C GLY A 115 6.44 -0.37 -0.90
N ASP A 116 6.41 -1.65 -0.66
CA ASP A 116 5.43 -2.55 -1.24
C ASP A 116 4.68 -3.30 -0.16
N ILE A 117 3.42 -3.62 -0.41
CA ILE A 117 2.58 -4.47 0.44
C ILE A 117 1.85 -5.47 -0.44
N ILE A 118 1.91 -6.76 -0.08
CA ILE A 118 1.24 -7.83 -0.82
C ILE A 118 0.59 -8.84 0.12
N ARG A 119 -0.44 -9.51 -0.36
CA ARG A 119 -0.98 -10.72 0.25
C ARG A 119 0.01 -11.88 0.02
N TYR A 120 0.43 -12.55 1.10
CA TYR A 120 1.21 -13.78 1.03
C TYR A 120 0.31 -15.02 1.10
N SER A 121 -0.61 -15.08 2.06
CA SER A 121 -1.61 -16.14 2.16
C SER A 121 -2.87 -15.67 2.86
N TYR A 122 -3.99 -16.29 2.52
CA TYR A 122 -5.22 -16.20 3.31
C TYR A 122 -5.23 -17.28 4.41
N SER A 123 -6.01 -17.07 5.46
CA SER A 123 -6.09 -18.03 6.57
C SER A 123 -6.60 -19.40 6.14
N THR A 124 -7.34 -19.46 5.03
CA THR A 124 -7.92 -20.69 4.45
C THR A 124 -7.00 -21.40 3.46
N ASP A 125 -5.86 -20.80 3.09
CA ASP A 125 -4.93 -21.38 2.13
C ASP A 125 -4.21 -22.60 2.73
N GLU A 126 -3.91 -23.59 1.91
CA GLU A 126 -3.11 -24.73 2.32
C GLU A 126 -1.74 -24.29 2.84
N GLY A 127 -1.35 -24.78 4.00
CA GLY A 127 -0.08 -24.41 4.66
C GLY A 127 -0.09 -23.05 5.37
N SER A 128 -1.22 -22.34 5.38
CA SER A 128 -1.33 -21.04 6.09
C SER A 128 -1.33 -21.20 7.61
N GLU A 129 -1.63 -22.41 8.13
CA GLU A 129 -1.82 -22.67 9.58
C GLU A 129 -2.92 -21.79 10.21
N GLY A 130 -3.93 -21.41 9.41
CA GLY A 130 -5.00 -20.51 9.85
C GLY A 130 -4.59 -19.04 10.00
N LYS A 131 -3.45 -18.64 9.45
CA LYS A 131 -2.91 -17.28 9.54
C LYS A 131 -3.16 -16.50 8.26
N SER A 132 -3.63 -15.27 8.38
CA SER A 132 -3.77 -14.31 7.29
C SER A 132 -2.49 -13.50 7.19
N ARG A 133 -1.65 -13.79 6.19
CA ARG A 133 -0.30 -13.23 6.10
C ARG A 133 -0.19 -12.13 5.05
N LEU A 134 0.37 -10.99 5.46
CA LEU A 134 0.81 -9.91 4.59
C LEU A 134 2.32 -9.75 4.67
N LEU A 135 2.94 -9.40 3.54
CA LEU A 135 4.33 -8.95 3.49
C LEU A 135 4.36 -7.46 3.18
N HIS A 136 5.24 -6.73 3.86
CA HIS A 136 5.54 -5.34 3.56
C HIS A 136 7.05 -5.14 3.43
N SER A 137 7.51 -4.44 2.39
CA SER A 137 8.93 -4.11 2.21
C SER A 137 9.14 -2.61 2.13
N LEU A 138 10.12 -2.10 2.88
CA LEU A 138 10.54 -0.69 2.83
C LEU A 138 11.89 -0.52 3.57
N PRO A 139 12.59 0.63 3.39
CA PRO A 139 13.76 0.95 4.20
C PRO A 139 13.41 1.08 5.69
N GLU A 140 14.15 0.39 6.57
CA GLU A 140 13.93 0.41 8.03
C GLU A 140 14.63 1.63 8.68
N SER A 141 14.16 2.82 8.34
CA SER A 141 14.70 4.08 8.86
C SER A 141 13.61 5.14 8.87
N THR A 142 13.72 6.10 9.76
CA THR A 142 12.84 7.27 9.82
C THR A 142 13.40 8.50 9.10
N THR A 143 14.64 8.44 8.63
CA THR A 143 15.35 9.63 8.12
C THR A 143 16.06 9.42 6.79
N THR A 144 16.67 8.26 6.57
CA THR A 144 17.52 7.95 5.42
C THR A 144 17.01 6.71 4.67
N ARG A 145 17.28 6.63 3.37
CA ARG A 145 16.93 5.46 2.55
C ARG A 145 18.01 4.41 2.70
N GLU A 146 17.82 3.53 3.69
CA GLU A 146 18.76 2.47 4.03
C GLU A 146 18.05 1.28 4.67
N ASN A 147 18.73 0.13 4.68
CA ASN A 147 18.30 -1.07 5.38
C ASN A 147 16.94 -1.59 4.90
N VAL A 148 16.77 -1.83 3.58
CA VAL A 148 15.54 -2.44 3.07
C VAL A 148 15.26 -3.73 3.81
N THR A 149 14.09 -3.79 4.42
CA THR A 149 13.62 -4.83 5.32
C THR A 149 12.26 -5.31 4.86
N VAL A 150 12.03 -6.62 4.90
CA VAL A 150 10.70 -7.23 4.75
C VAL A 150 10.13 -7.46 6.14
N TYR A 151 8.88 -7.09 6.30
CA TYR A 151 8.06 -7.32 7.48
C TYR A 151 6.97 -8.31 7.14
N LEU A 152 6.64 -9.19 8.08
CA LEU A 152 5.55 -10.15 8.00
C LEU A 152 4.53 -9.84 9.10
N SER A 153 3.29 -9.67 8.69
CA SER A 153 2.11 -9.74 9.54
C SER A 153 1.49 -11.13 9.41
N GLU A 154 1.02 -11.70 10.52
CA GLU A 154 0.26 -12.96 10.57
C GLU A 154 -1.19 -12.76 11.04
N ASP A 155 -1.61 -11.51 11.19
CA ASP A 155 -2.90 -11.06 11.71
C ASP A 155 -3.58 -10.04 10.79
N ASP A 156 -3.36 -10.22 9.47
CA ASP A 156 -4.00 -9.42 8.42
C ASP A 156 -3.62 -7.92 8.44
N GLY A 157 -2.41 -7.61 8.89
CA GLY A 157 -1.86 -6.25 8.88
C GLY A 157 -2.10 -5.45 10.17
N GLU A 158 -2.62 -6.09 11.23
CA GLU A 158 -2.82 -5.43 12.52
C GLU A 158 -1.49 -5.22 13.25
N THR A 159 -0.54 -6.19 13.16
CA THR A 159 0.82 -6.07 13.73
C THR A 159 1.88 -6.59 12.77
N TRP A 160 3.14 -6.13 12.94
CA TRP A 160 4.29 -6.46 12.07
C TRP A 160 5.52 -6.92 12.86
N PRO A 161 5.40 -7.92 13.76
CA PRO A 161 6.46 -8.27 14.70
C PRO A 161 7.64 -9.02 14.07
N ILE A 162 7.43 -9.66 12.91
CA ILE A 162 8.43 -10.48 12.23
C ILE A 162 9.05 -9.66 11.11
N LYS A 163 10.39 -9.58 11.10
CA LYS A 163 11.08 -8.84 10.05
C LYS A 163 12.42 -9.45 9.69
N LYS A 164 12.83 -9.24 8.44
CA LYS A 164 14.12 -9.64 7.92
C LYS A 164 14.73 -8.52 7.08
N ARG A 165 15.87 -8.02 7.49
CA ARG A 165 16.68 -7.10 6.69
C ARG A 165 17.27 -7.83 5.50
N LEU A 166 17.05 -7.30 4.30
CA LEU A 166 17.56 -7.86 3.05
C LEU A 166 18.85 -7.17 2.60
N VAL A 167 18.96 -5.86 2.83
CA VAL A 167 20.10 -5.05 2.41
C VAL A 167 20.55 -4.17 3.57
N ASP A 168 21.81 -4.24 3.92
CA ASP A 168 22.42 -3.31 4.88
C ASP A 168 22.88 -2.04 4.17
N GLY A 169 22.72 -0.90 4.85
CA GLY A 169 23.14 0.41 4.34
C GLY A 169 22.21 0.95 3.26
N TYR A 170 22.75 1.82 2.39
CA TYR A 170 21.98 2.57 1.40
C TYR A 170 21.18 1.65 0.47
N SER A 171 19.87 1.79 0.52
CA SER A 171 18.91 1.02 -0.26
C SER A 171 17.57 1.75 -0.25
N ALA A 172 16.79 1.61 -1.31
CA ALA A 172 15.61 2.44 -1.50
C ALA A 172 14.39 1.61 -1.91
N TYR A 173 13.88 1.84 -3.12
CA TYR A 173 12.65 1.24 -3.64
C TYR A 173 12.71 -0.28 -3.63
N SER A 174 11.58 -0.90 -3.30
CA SER A 174 11.41 -2.35 -3.29
C SER A 174 10.07 -2.74 -3.89
N SER A 175 10.01 -3.93 -4.43
CA SER A 175 8.78 -4.57 -4.92
C SER A 175 8.81 -6.04 -4.53
N LEU A 176 7.65 -6.59 -4.21
CA LEU A 176 7.44 -7.96 -3.79
C LEU A 176 6.57 -8.69 -4.80
N THR A 177 6.74 -9.99 -4.89
CA THR A 177 5.82 -10.89 -5.58
C THR A 177 5.85 -12.25 -4.89
N VAL A 178 4.74 -12.96 -4.92
CA VAL A 178 4.66 -14.37 -4.50
C VAL A 178 4.65 -15.21 -5.76
N LEU A 179 5.58 -16.14 -5.87
CA LEU A 179 5.63 -17.06 -7.00
C LEU A 179 4.58 -18.16 -6.86
N PRO A 180 4.21 -18.86 -7.97
CA PRO A 180 3.19 -19.90 -7.93
C PRO A 180 3.50 -21.08 -6.99
N ASP A 181 4.76 -21.29 -6.64
CA ASP A 181 5.22 -22.31 -5.69
C ASP A 181 5.23 -21.81 -4.22
N GLY A 182 4.77 -20.58 -3.98
CA GLY A 182 4.70 -19.98 -2.65
C GLY A 182 6.02 -19.35 -2.16
N THR A 183 7.03 -19.21 -3.03
CA THR A 183 8.30 -18.52 -2.70
C THR A 183 8.31 -17.06 -3.09
#